data_5e2c59d1655c32df4b9f8669fff4767c
#
_entry.id   5e2c59d1655c32df4b9f8669fff4767c
#
_cell.length_a   1.000
_cell.length_b   1.000
_cell.length_c   1.000
_cell.angle_alpha   90.00
_cell.angle_beta   90.00
_cell.angle_gamma   90.00
#
_symmetry.space_group_name_H-M   'P 1'
#
loop_
_entity.id
_entity.type
_entity.pdbx_description
1 polymer ?
#
loop_
_entity_poly.entity_id
_entity_poly.type
_entity_poly.pdbx_seq_one_letter_code
_entity_poly.pdbx_strand_id
1 'polypeptide(L)' 'MNDEIKQCFLLLKNYKYKLNKQQYKTFKGQIISGDYDGFKTGLFRLMLKRI' A
#
# COMPACT_ATOMS: atom_id res chain seq x y z
N MET A 1 -15.35 -1.38 -12.72
CA MET A 1 -14.32 -1.65 -11.73
C MET A 1 -13.39 -0.47 -11.60
N ASN A 2 -13.00 -0.13 -10.39
CA ASN A 2 -12.19 1.05 -10.17
C ASN A 2 -10.70 0.76 -10.47
N ASP A 3 -10.15 1.45 -11.46
CA ASP A 3 -8.76 1.26 -11.85
C ASP A 3 -7.77 1.63 -10.74
N GLU A 4 -8.16 2.57 -9.89
CA GLU A 4 -7.34 3.00 -8.77
C GLU A 4 -7.12 1.85 -7.78
N ILE A 5 -8.17 1.11 -7.48
CA ILE A 5 -8.07 -0.07 -6.61
C ILE A 5 -7.09 -1.07 -7.19
N LYS A 6 -7.21 -1.31 -8.48
CA LYS A 6 -6.36 -2.27 -9.18
C LYS A 6 -4.88 -1.86 -9.08
N GLN A 7 -4.61 -0.58 -9.34
CA GLN A 7 -3.25 -0.08 -9.27
C GLN A 7 -2.68 -0.11 -7.86
N CYS A 8 -3.50 0.20 -6.87
CA CYS A 8 -3.07 0.13 -5.48
C CYS A 8 -2.70 -1.31 -5.09
N PHE A 9 -3.50 -2.28 -5.49
CA PHE A 9 -3.17 -3.67 -5.21
C PHE A 9 -1.91 -4.14 -5.92
N LEU A 10 -1.69 -3.65 -7.13
CA LEU A 10 -0.46 -3.95 -7.86
C LEU A 10 0.76 -3.39 -7.13
N LEU A 11 0.66 -2.15 -6.67
CA LEU A 11 1.73 -1.54 -5.87
C LEU A 11 2.00 -2.35 -4.60
N LEU A 12 0.94 -2.71 -3.90
CA LEU A 12 1.06 -3.49 -2.68
C LEU A 12 1.75 -4.83 -2.96
N LYS A 13 1.36 -5.49 -4.03
CA LYS A 13 1.96 -6.75 -4.42
C LYS A 13 3.45 -6.60 -4.75
N ASN A 14 3.79 -5.54 -5.46
CA ASN A 14 5.18 -5.30 -5.88
C ASN A 14 6.10 -5.04 -4.69
N TYR A 15 5.58 -4.42 -3.64
CA TYR A 15 6.38 -4.08 -2.46
C TYR A 15 6.11 -5.00 -1.27
N LYS A 16 5.34 -6.05 -1.47
CA LYS A 16 4.99 -6.98 -0.40
C LYS A 16 6.21 -7.56 0.29
N TYR A 17 7.25 -7.84 -0.46
CA TYR A 17 8.46 -8.45 0.08
C TYR A 17 9.20 -7.55 1.06
N LYS A 18 8.92 -6.25 1.04
CA LYS A 18 9.52 -5.28 1.95
C LYS A 18 8.64 -5.00 3.16
N LEU A 19 7.45 -5.58 3.21
CA LEU A 19 6.48 -5.32 4.25
C LEU A 19 6.37 -6.51 5.19
N ASN A 20 6.18 -6.23 6.49
CA ASN A 20 5.82 -7.30 7.41
C ASN A 20 4.31 -7.56 7.34
N LYS A 21 3.84 -8.56 8.06
CA LYS A 21 2.43 -8.94 8.05
C LYS A 21 1.51 -7.79 8.46
N GLN A 22 1.92 -7.06 9.50
CA GLN A 22 1.13 -5.96 10.02
C GLN A 22 1.00 -4.84 9.00
N GLN A 23 2.10 -4.47 8.38
CA GLN A 23 2.11 -3.41 7.37
C GLN A 23 1.27 -3.80 6.16
N TYR A 24 1.42 -5.01 5.70
CA TYR A 24 0.64 -5.51 4.57
C TYR A 24 -0.86 -5.44 4.85
N LYS A 25 -1.26 -5.90 6.03
CA LYS A 25 -2.65 -5.88 6.44
C LYS A 25 -3.21 -4.46 6.52
N THR A 26 -2.43 -3.54 7.07
CA THR A 26 -2.83 -2.14 7.19
C THR A 26 -3.04 -1.53 5.82
N PHE A 27 -2.11 -1.70 4.92
CA PHE A 27 -2.21 -1.13 3.57
C PHE A 27 -3.37 -1.76 2.78
N LYS A 28 -3.55 -3.05 2.91
CA LYS A 28 -4.67 -3.72 2.27
C LYS A 28 -6.00 -3.15 2.75
N GLY A 29 -6.13 -2.93 4.04
CA GLY A 29 -7.34 -2.35 4.62
C GLY A 29 -7.60 -0.95 4.10
N GLN A 30 -6.54 -0.14 3.96
CA GLN A 30 -6.67 1.20 3.42
C GLN A 30 -7.20 1.18 1.99
N ILE A 31 -6.68 0.29 1.17
CA ILE A 31 -7.14 0.17 -0.22
C ILE A 31 -8.61 -0.23 -0.25
N ILE A 32 -9.00 -1.21 0.54
CA ILE A 32 -10.37 -1.71 0.56
C ILE A 32 -11.33 -0.62 1.03
N SER A 33 -10.93 0.21 1.99
CA SER A 33 -11.77 1.29 2.51
C SER A 33 -11.78 2.52 1.61
N GLY A 34 -10.99 2.54 0.55
CA GLY A 34 -10.93 3.66 -0.38
C GLY A 34 -9.93 4.73 -0.02
N ASP A 35 -9.09 4.49 0.99
CA ASP A 35 -8.08 5.45 1.43
C ASP A 35 -6.81 5.29 0.61
N TYR A 36 -6.91 5.58 -0.69
CA TYR A 36 -5.79 5.38 -1.61
C TYR A 36 -4.62 6.32 -1.33
N ASP A 37 -4.95 7.57 -1.03
CA ASP A 37 -3.91 8.56 -0.72
C ASP A 37 -3.15 8.20 0.55
N GLY A 38 -3.87 7.74 1.56
CA GLY A 38 -3.23 7.28 2.80
C GLY A 38 -2.32 6.10 2.56
N PHE A 39 -2.77 5.16 1.74
CA PHE A 39 -1.96 4.01 1.38
C PHE A 39 -0.68 4.44 0.66
N LYS A 40 -0.81 5.27 -0.38
CA LYS A 40 0.34 5.72 -1.16
C LYS A 40 1.33 6.50 -0.31
N THR A 41 0.83 7.43 0.49
CA THR A 41 1.67 8.23 1.36
C THR A 41 2.42 7.35 2.36
N GLY A 42 1.71 6.43 2.99
CA GLY A 42 2.32 5.52 3.94
C GLY A 42 3.40 4.65 3.32
N LEU A 43 3.11 4.13 2.12
CA LEU A 43 4.06 3.29 1.41
C LEU A 43 5.33 4.07 1.04
N PHE A 44 5.16 5.28 0.50
CA PHE A 44 6.32 6.10 0.12
C PHE A 44 7.15 6.49 1.33
N ARG A 45 6.52 6.85 2.44
CA ARG A 45 7.24 7.17 3.67
C ARG A 45 8.08 5.99 4.15
N LEU A 46 7.50 4.82 4.06
CA LEU A 46 8.21 3.60 4.47
C LEU A 46 9.45 3.37 3.60
N MET A 47 9.31 3.60 2.29
CA MET A 47 10.43 3.45 1.36
C MET A 47 11.53 4.47 1.64
N LEU A 48 11.15 5.72 1.88
CA LEU A 48 12.11 6.79 2.13
C LEU A 48 12.86 6.61 3.44
N LYS A 49 12.22 6.01 4.42
CA LYS A 49 12.86 5.80 5.73
C LYS A 49 14.05 4.86 5.68
N ARG A 50 14.21 4.16 4.61
CA ARG A 50 15.27 3.16 4.51
C ARG A 50 16.59 3.73 4.00
N ILE A 51 16.62 5.00 3.74
CA ILE A 51 17.85 5.68 3.34
C ILE A 51 18.73 6.02 4.57
#